data_8abd8248413e8a7db1fb248a1e79613c
#
_entry.id   8abd8248413e8a7db1fb248a1e79613c
#
_cell.length_a   1.000
_cell.length_b   1.000
_cell.length_c   1.000
_cell.angle_alpha   90.00
_cell.angle_beta   90.00
_cell.angle_gamma   90.00
#
_symmetry.space_group_name_H-M   'P 1'
#
loop_
_entity.id
_entity.type
_entity.pdbx_description
1 polymer ?
#
loop_
_entity_poly.entity_id
_entity_poly.type
_entity_poly.pdbx_seq_one_letter_code
_entity_poly.pdbx_strand_id
1 'polypeptide(L)'
;MESRTPSIIDLNAELAKLTMFRRTPQSTRADTKGSVARLASYRDGLLLAIKASGTDHWERHLTGDELVHILDGTATLEIVCDDGPPKSFALRAGMIAVIPQGAWHRALSAEGKTEMTATPFPGDHIERDVDDPRSIDGKPAGAMAVMPSIIDLNAELAKLTMFRGRTPQSTMADRKGSAGRLASYRDGALTATKFAGKGHWESHLAGDELIHILDGTATLEIVCDDGPPKSFVLRAGMIAVNPQGAWHRFHSSEGVTLMTATPSPSEVIEFDVDDPRTAKHERA
;
A
#
# COMPACT_ATOMS: atom_id res chain seq x y z
N MET A 1 8.44 15.57 -18.18
CA MET A 1 7.58 15.64 -16.97
C MET A 1 6.72 14.39 -16.98
N GLU A 2 6.76 13.60 -15.91
CA GLU A 2 5.83 12.48 -15.77
C GLU A 2 4.42 13.03 -15.59
N SER A 3 3.44 12.36 -16.17
CA SER A 3 2.02 12.78 -16.11
C SER A 3 1.51 12.75 -14.66
N ARG A 4 0.86 13.83 -14.22
CA ARG A 4 0.19 13.91 -12.92
C ARG A 4 -1.20 13.27 -12.90
N THR A 5 -1.49 12.39 -13.86
CA THR A 5 -2.75 11.65 -13.90
C THR A 5 -2.67 10.46 -12.95
N PRO A 6 -3.63 10.29 -12.03
CA PRO A 6 -3.61 9.16 -11.10
C PRO A 6 -3.84 7.84 -11.83
N SER A 7 -3.24 6.75 -11.32
CA SER A 7 -3.64 5.41 -11.73
C SER A 7 -4.88 5.01 -10.93
N ILE A 8 -5.99 4.74 -11.60
CA ILE A 8 -7.25 4.28 -11.00
C ILE A 8 -7.48 2.82 -11.38
N ILE A 9 -7.58 1.94 -10.39
CA ILE A 9 -7.56 0.50 -10.59
C ILE A 9 -8.78 -0.11 -9.89
N ASP A 10 -9.57 -0.90 -10.61
CA ASP A 10 -10.55 -1.81 -10.02
C ASP A 10 -9.83 -3.13 -9.68
N LEU A 11 -9.40 -3.26 -8.41
CA LEU A 11 -8.62 -4.41 -7.95
C LEU A 11 -9.39 -5.71 -8.09
N ASN A 12 -10.71 -5.69 -7.84
CA ASN A 12 -11.54 -6.89 -7.98
C ASN A 12 -11.59 -7.36 -9.44
N ALA A 13 -11.70 -6.42 -10.38
CA ALA A 13 -11.68 -6.74 -11.81
C ALA A 13 -10.32 -7.28 -12.27
N GLU A 14 -9.21 -6.76 -11.74
CA GLU A 14 -7.86 -7.29 -12.03
C GLU A 14 -7.66 -8.68 -11.43
N LEU A 15 -8.06 -8.88 -10.18
CA LEU A 15 -7.98 -10.18 -9.52
C LEU A 15 -8.84 -11.26 -10.21
N ALA A 16 -9.98 -10.89 -10.79
CA ALA A 16 -10.85 -11.84 -11.52
C ALA A 16 -10.16 -12.42 -12.77
N LYS A 17 -9.15 -11.78 -13.30
CA LYS A 17 -8.36 -12.24 -14.46
C LYS A 17 -7.28 -13.24 -14.08
N LEU A 18 -6.92 -13.33 -12.79
CA LEU A 18 -5.81 -14.14 -12.31
C LEU A 18 -6.28 -15.55 -11.95
N THR A 19 -5.39 -16.52 -12.23
CA THR A 19 -5.51 -17.91 -11.83
C THR A 19 -4.52 -18.25 -10.73
N MET A 20 -4.89 -19.16 -9.84
CA MET A 20 -4.00 -19.65 -8.78
C MET A 20 -2.83 -20.41 -9.40
N PHE A 21 -1.61 -20.06 -9.01
CA PHE A 21 -0.39 -20.77 -9.42
C PHE A 21 0.34 -21.34 -8.21
N ARG A 22 0.72 -22.61 -8.27
CA ARG A 22 1.52 -23.22 -7.21
C ARG A 22 3.00 -22.92 -7.44
N ARG A 23 3.54 -22.07 -6.58
CA ARG A 23 4.95 -21.66 -6.59
C ARG A 23 5.87 -22.68 -5.93
N THR A 24 7.09 -22.69 -6.38
CA THR A 24 8.25 -23.28 -5.72
C THR A 24 9.35 -22.22 -5.69
N PRO A 25 10.41 -22.37 -4.88
CA PRO A 25 11.54 -21.43 -4.87
C PRO A 25 12.20 -21.24 -6.24
N GLN A 26 12.06 -22.21 -7.15
CA GLN A 26 12.62 -22.19 -8.51
C GLN A 26 11.66 -21.61 -9.56
N SER A 27 10.43 -21.25 -9.16
CA SER A 27 9.47 -20.71 -10.11
C SER A 27 9.94 -19.39 -10.70
N THR A 28 9.97 -19.31 -12.02
CA THR A 28 10.40 -18.14 -12.75
C THR A 28 9.24 -17.18 -13.02
N ARG A 29 9.56 -15.97 -13.48
CA ARG A 29 8.55 -15.00 -13.93
C ARG A 29 7.70 -15.54 -15.09
N ALA A 30 8.26 -16.41 -15.93
CA ALA A 30 7.50 -17.03 -17.04
C ALA A 30 6.46 -18.00 -16.51
N ASP A 31 6.82 -18.79 -15.49
CA ASP A 31 5.91 -19.76 -14.86
C ASP A 31 4.71 -19.09 -14.18
N THR A 32 4.91 -17.92 -13.59
CA THR A 32 3.86 -17.16 -12.88
C THR A 32 2.93 -16.37 -13.80
N LYS A 33 3.07 -16.50 -15.11
CA LYS A 33 2.20 -15.82 -16.08
C LYS A 33 0.72 -16.18 -15.86
N GLY A 34 -0.12 -15.13 -15.70
CA GLY A 34 -1.56 -15.29 -15.43
C GLY A 34 -1.91 -15.41 -13.95
N SER A 35 -0.94 -15.49 -13.04
CA SER A 35 -1.15 -15.43 -11.59
C SER A 35 -0.70 -14.12 -10.96
N VAL A 36 -0.01 -13.28 -11.72
CA VAL A 36 0.49 -11.97 -11.30
C VAL A 36 0.03 -10.90 -12.28
N ALA A 37 -0.58 -9.83 -11.79
CA ALA A 37 -0.90 -8.63 -12.55
C ALA A 37 -0.07 -7.45 -12.04
N ARG A 38 0.54 -6.70 -12.97
CA ARG A 38 1.07 -5.38 -12.69
C ARG A 38 -0.09 -4.39 -12.73
N LEU A 39 -0.40 -3.78 -11.59
CA LEU A 39 -1.49 -2.83 -11.44
C LEU A 39 -1.07 -1.40 -11.83
N ALA A 40 0.04 -0.94 -11.28
CA ALA A 40 0.60 0.39 -11.54
C ALA A 40 2.09 0.44 -11.23
N SER A 41 2.76 1.48 -11.71
CA SER A 41 4.01 1.94 -11.10
C SER A 41 3.66 2.64 -9.79
N TYR A 42 4.49 2.45 -8.76
CA TYR A 42 4.35 3.07 -7.47
C TYR A 42 5.73 3.35 -6.91
N ARG A 43 6.07 4.64 -6.78
CA ARG A 43 7.39 5.09 -6.35
C ARG A 43 8.51 4.43 -7.19
N ASP A 44 9.48 3.81 -6.54
CA ASP A 44 10.62 3.07 -7.13
C ASP A 44 10.29 1.60 -7.47
N GLY A 45 9.02 1.23 -7.51
CA GLY A 45 8.59 -0.14 -7.69
C GLY A 45 7.25 -0.30 -8.41
N LEU A 46 6.56 -1.38 -8.05
CA LEU A 46 5.30 -1.77 -8.65
C LEU A 46 4.25 -2.09 -7.59
N LEU A 47 3.01 -1.75 -7.91
CA LEU A 47 1.84 -2.31 -7.27
C LEU A 47 1.44 -3.57 -8.05
N LEU A 48 1.36 -4.69 -7.36
CA LEU A 48 1.05 -6.01 -7.93
C LEU A 48 -0.18 -6.62 -7.29
N ALA A 49 -0.92 -7.43 -8.05
CA ALA A 49 -1.91 -8.37 -7.55
C ALA A 49 -1.44 -9.80 -7.86
N ILE A 50 -1.54 -10.70 -6.89
CA ILE A 50 -0.97 -12.05 -6.98
C ILE A 50 -1.96 -13.06 -6.46
N LYS A 51 -2.10 -14.20 -7.17
CA LYS A 51 -2.76 -15.42 -6.68
C LYS A 51 -1.76 -16.58 -6.69
N ALA A 52 -1.36 -17.05 -5.52
CA ALA A 52 -0.34 -18.07 -5.40
C ALA A 52 -0.60 -19.03 -4.24
N SER A 53 -0.12 -20.27 -4.39
CA SER A 53 0.04 -21.27 -3.33
C SER A 53 1.47 -21.80 -3.36
N GLY A 54 1.84 -22.65 -2.41
CA GLY A 54 3.18 -23.25 -2.32
C GLY A 54 4.16 -22.39 -1.57
N THR A 55 5.41 -22.37 -2.00
CA THR A 55 6.52 -21.68 -1.34
C THR A 55 7.17 -20.70 -2.31
N ASP A 56 7.23 -19.43 -1.94
CA ASP A 56 7.94 -18.42 -2.71
C ASP A 56 9.47 -18.58 -2.51
N HIS A 57 10.28 -18.03 -3.41
CA HIS A 57 11.70 -17.89 -3.20
C HIS A 57 11.99 -16.87 -2.09
N TRP A 58 13.19 -16.94 -1.51
CA TRP A 58 13.67 -15.85 -0.66
C TRP A 58 13.96 -14.61 -1.51
N GLU A 59 13.47 -13.47 -1.06
CA GLU A 59 13.71 -12.18 -1.71
C GLU A 59 13.96 -11.07 -0.67
N ARG A 60 14.56 -9.97 -1.11
CA ARG A 60 14.72 -8.73 -0.34
C ARG A 60 14.73 -7.52 -1.26
N HIS A 61 14.30 -6.39 -0.72
CA HIS A 61 14.25 -5.12 -1.44
C HIS A 61 15.15 -4.10 -0.76
N LEU A 62 16.13 -3.54 -1.52
CA LEU A 62 17.15 -2.66 -0.96
C LEU A 62 16.78 -1.17 -1.02
N THR A 63 15.71 -0.81 -1.72
CA THR A 63 15.31 0.58 -1.98
C THR A 63 14.17 1.08 -1.10
N GLY A 64 13.50 0.21 -0.35
CA GLY A 64 12.43 0.59 0.57
C GLY A 64 11.70 -0.59 1.19
N ASP A 65 10.79 -0.28 2.12
CA ASP A 65 9.90 -1.28 2.71
C ASP A 65 8.93 -1.83 1.67
N GLU A 66 8.61 -3.10 1.77
CA GLU A 66 7.53 -3.71 1.00
C GLU A 66 6.24 -3.75 1.81
N LEU A 67 5.11 -3.47 1.16
CA LEU A 67 3.77 -3.65 1.70
C LEU A 67 3.13 -4.90 1.10
N VAL A 68 2.67 -5.81 1.95
CA VAL A 68 1.90 -7.01 1.57
C VAL A 68 0.55 -6.96 2.26
N HIS A 69 -0.54 -7.01 1.50
CA HIS A 69 -1.91 -7.08 2.01
C HIS A 69 -2.56 -8.39 1.55
N ILE A 70 -2.85 -9.29 2.47
CA ILE A 70 -3.58 -10.53 2.19
C ILE A 70 -5.06 -10.19 2.03
N LEU A 71 -5.58 -10.39 0.83
CA LEU A 71 -6.98 -10.11 0.47
C LEU A 71 -7.88 -11.32 0.69
N ASP A 72 -7.33 -12.52 0.44
CA ASP A 72 -8.03 -13.79 0.61
C ASP A 72 -7.04 -14.92 0.91
N GLY A 73 -7.49 -15.96 1.62
CA GLY A 73 -6.67 -17.09 2.02
C GLY A 73 -5.74 -16.82 3.20
N THR A 74 -4.67 -17.60 3.27
CA THR A 74 -3.69 -17.55 4.37
C THR A 74 -2.26 -17.70 3.86
N ALA A 75 -1.32 -17.13 4.59
CA ALA A 75 0.11 -17.31 4.33
C ALA A 75 0.91 -17.36 5.65
N THR A 76 2.09 -17.96 5.60
CA THR A 76 3.13 -17.76 6.60
C THR A 76 4.22 -16.92 5.96
N LEU A 77 4.46 -15.73 6.53
CA LEU A 77 5.61 -14.91 6.18
C LEU A 77 6.80 -15.37 7.01
N GLU A 78 7.85 -15.81 6.35
CA GLU A 78 9.15 -16.06 6.98
C GLU A 78 10.08 -14.88 6.69
N ILE A 79 10.78 -14.40 7.72
CA ILE A 79 11.65 -13.24 7.63
C ILE A 79 12.89 -13.40 8.51
N VAL A 80 14.03 -12.98 8.01
CA VAL A 80 15.29 -12.91 8.77
C VAL A 80 15.29 -11.59 9.53
N CYS A 81 15.18 -11.67 10.87
CA CYS A 81 15.09 -10.49 11.73
C CYS A 81 16.38 -10.14 12.47
N ASP A 82 17.18 -11.11 12.85
CA ASP A 82 18.41 -10.94 13.65
C ASP A 82 19.40 -12.07 13.34
N ASP A 83 20.38 -12.31 14.20
CA ASP A 83 21.35 -13.42 14.07
C ASP A 83 20.74 -14.82 14.31
N GLY A 84 19.48 -14.87 14.81
CA GLY A 84 18.75 -16.12 15.00
C GLY A 84 18.18 -16.70 13.70
N PRO A 85 17.48 -17.85 13.76
CA PRO A 85 16.82 -18.42 12.58
C PRO A 85 15.69 -17.51 12.09
N PRO A 86 15.27 -17.64 10.82
CA PRO A 86 14.11 -16.91 10.31
C PRO A 86 12.89 -17.07 11.21
N LYS A 87 12.15 -16.00 11.43
CA LYS A 87 10.91 -15.97 12.21
C LYS A 87 9.71 -16.10 11.30
N SER A 88 8.68 -16.77 11.77
CA SER A 88 7.44 -17.03 11.03
C SER A 88 6.28 -16.23 11.61
N PHE A 89 5.50 -15.60 10.74
CA PHE A 89 4.31 -14.82 11.08
C PHE A 89 3.12 -15.34 10.28
N ALA A 90 2.07 -15.77 10.97
CA ALA A 90 0.84 -16.19 10.32
C ALA A 90 0.05 -14.97 9.82
N LEU A 91 -0.30 -14.98 8.54
CA LEU A 91 -1.14 -13.97 7.89
C LEU A 91 -2.42 -14.61 7.39
N ARG A 92 -3.52 -13.86 7.42
CA ARG A 92 -4.82 -14.25 6.88
C ARG A 92 -5.49 -13.07 6.17
N ALA A 93 -6.56 -13.32 5.47
CA ALA A 93 -7.36 -12.28 4.82
C ALA A 93 -7.65 -11.09 5.75
N GLY A 94 -7.41 -9.88 5.26
CA GLY A 94 -7.52 -8.62 5.99
C GLY A 94 -6.29 -8.29 6.85
N MET A 95 -5.19 -9.04 6.75
CA MET A 95 -3.93 -8.71 7.41
C MET A 95 -2.93 -8.06 6.45
N ILE A 96 -2.12 -7.18 7.00
CA ILE A 96 -1.07 -6.45 6.30
C ILE A 96 0.27 -6.75 6.97
N ALA A 97 1.29 -6.96 6.16
CA ALA A 97 2.68 -6.95 6.60
C ALA A 97 3.41 -5.77 5.96
N VAL A 98 4.14 -5.00 6.76
CA VAL A 98 5.15 -4.07 6.28
C VAL A 98 6.50 -4.71 6.54
N ILE A 99 7.17 -5.10 5.47
CA ILE A 99 8.46 -5.79 5.49
C ILE A 99 9.56 -4.74 5.37
N PRO A 100 10.47 -4.66 6.34
CA PRO A 100 11.51 -3.62 6.35
C PRO A 100 12.48 -3.75 5.17
N GLN A 101 12.94 -2.60 4.68
CA GLN A 101 14.00 -2.50 3.67
C GLN A 101 15.18 -3.41 4.01
N GLY A 102 15.62 -4.22 3.05
CA GLY A 102 16.79 -5.09 3.14
C GLY A 102 16.55 -6.43 3.87
N ALA A 103 15.38 -6.64 4.47
CA ALA A 103 15.08 -7.89 5.16
C ALA A 103 14.81 -9.04 4.17
N TRP A 104 15.55 -10.16 4.32
CA TRP A 104 15.26 -11.38 3.60
C TRP A 104 13.93 -11.95 4.10
N HIS A 105 13.03 -12.23 3.16
CA HIS A 105 11.69 -12.79 3.45
C HIS A 105 11.22 -13.70 2.33
N ARG A 106 10.24 -14.56 2.67
CA ARG A 106 9.45 -15.36 1.72
C ARG A 106 8.07 -15.63 2.28
N ALA A 107 7.11 -15.95 1.41
CA ALA A 107 5.79 -16.39 1.84
C ALA A 107 5.56 -17.87 1.49
N LEU A 108 4.85 -18.57 2.40
CA LEU A 108 4.39 -19.94 2.23
C LEU A 108 2.87 -19.94 2.37
N SER A 109 2.17 -20.62 1.45
CA SER A 109 0.71 -20.74 1.48
C SER A 109 0.29 -22.11 0.99
N ALA A 110 -0.11 -23.01 1.88
CA ALA A 110 -0.51 -24.37 1.50
C ALA A 110 -1.80 -24.39 0.67
N GLU A 111 -2.80 -23.65 1.13
CA GLU A 111 -4.15 -23.63 0.52
C GLU A 111 -4.31 -22.53 -0.54
N GLY A 112 -3.42 -21.57 -0.57
CA GLY A 112 -3.43 -20.43 -1.46
C GLY A 112 -3.73 -19.12 -0.79
N LYS A 113 -3.19 -18.05 -1.41
CA LYS A 113 -3.38 -16.65 -1.02
C LYS A 113 -3.72 -15.82 -2.24
N THR A 114 -4.51 -14.79 -2.02
CA THR A 114 -4.67 -13.65 -2.92
C THR A 114 -4.14 -12.43 -2.21
N GLU A 115 -3.22 -11.72 -2.81
CA GLU A 115 -2.59 -10.56 -2.18
C GLU A 115 -2.41 -9.39 -3.15
N MET A 116 -2.29 -8.22 -2.58
CA MET A 116 -1.78 -7.02 -3.22
C MET A 116 -0.46 -6.66 -2.55
N THR A 117 0.55 -6.36 -3.36
CA THR A 117 1.85 -5.91 -2.84
C THR A 117 2.25 -4.57 -3.46
N ALA A 118 2.94 -3.74 -2.67
CA ALA A 118 3.71 -2.60 -3.17
C ALA A 118 5.18 -2.94 -2.99
N THR A 119 5.77 -3.46 -4.07
CA THR A 119 7.08 -4.09 -4.08
C THR A 119 8.12 -3.16 -4.68
N PRO A 120 9.15 -2.76 -3.91
CA PRO A 120 10.28 -1.96 -4.42
C PRO A 120 11.15 -2.73 -5.41
N PHE A 121 11.80 -2.04 -6.34
CA PHE A 121 12.73 -2.61 -7.29
C PHE A 121 14.06 -1.83 -7.31
N PRO A 122 15.20 -2.50 -7.60
CA PRO A 122 15.34 -3.94 -7.79
C PRO A 122 15.26 -4.74 -6.49
N GLY A 123 15.00 -6.05 -6.62
CA GLY A 123 15.07 -7.01 -5.53
C GLY A 123 16.15 -8.06 -5.77
N ASP A 124 16.72 -8.58 -4.70
CA ASP A 124 17.57 -9.79 -4.73
C ASP A 124 16.70 -11.03 -4.52
N HIS A 125 17.01 -12.11 -5.22
CA HIS A 125 16.28 -13.37 -5.14
C HIS A 125 17.23 -14.56 -4.95
N ILE A 126 16.76 -15.59 -4.23
CA ILE A 126 17.44 -16.89 -4.10
C ILE A 126 16.51 -17.98 -4.63
N GLU A 127 16.74 -18.44 -5.85
CA GLU A 127 15.95 -19.44 -6.56
C GLU A 127 16.32 -20.88 -6.14
N ARG A 128 16.60 -21.09 -4.85
CA ARG A 128 16.93 -22.39 -4.25
C ARG A 128 16.07 -22.59 -3.01
N ASP A 129 15.75 -23.86 -2.76
CA ASP A 129 15.09 -24.22 -1.51
C ASP A 129 16.14 -24.31 -0.40
N VAL A 130 16.19 -23.29 0.43
CA VAL A 130 17.07 -23.18 1.59
C VAL A 130 16.27 -22.70 2.79
N ASP A 131 16.61 -23.21 3.98
CA ASP A 131 15.93 -22.80 5.21
C ASP A 131 16.32 -21.38 5.62
N ASP A 132 17.55 -20.98 5.33
CA ASP A 132 18.08 -19.66 5.68
C ASP A 132 18.85 -19.07 4.48
N PRO A 133 18.43 -17.91 3.96
CA PRO A 133 19.08 -17.29 2.81
C PRO A 133 20.53 -16.88 3.07
N ARG A 134 20.92 -16.68 4.34
CA ARG A 134 22.30 -16.36 4.73
C ARG A 134 23.28 -17.52 4.55
N SER A 135 22.76 -18.75 4.39
CA SER A 135 23.57 -19.92 4.09
C SER A 135 24.20 -19.91 2.70
N ILE A 136 23.77 -18.99 1.83
CA ILE A 136 24.27 -18.84 0.46
C ILE A 136 25.49 -17.91 0.48
N ASP A 137 26.65 -18.43 0.10
CA ASP A 137 27.90 -17.67 0.00
C ASP A 137 27.75 -16.40 -0.86
N GLY A 138 28.31 -15.28 -0.38
CA GLY A 138 28.31 -14.00 -1.09
C GLY A 138 27.01 -13.19 -0.99
N LYS A 139 26.01 -13.68 -0.29
CA LYS A 139 24.82 -12.89 0.06
C LYS A 139 25.00 -12.32 1.46
N PRO A 140 25.35 -11.02 1.62
CA PRO A 140 25.52 -10.43 2.95
C PRO A 140 24.22 -10.55 3.74
N ALA A 141 24.36 -10.84 5.04
CA ALA A 141 23.26 -10.55 5.97
C ALA A 141 22.90 -9.08 5.75
N GLY A 142 21.67 -8.77 5.38
CA GLY A 142 21.22 -7.39 5.24
C GLY A 142 21.53 -6.60 6.51
N ALA A 143 21.44 -5.28 6.47
CA ALA A 143 21.44 -4.45 7.67
C ALA A 143 20.45 -5.07 8.68
N MET A 144 20.78 -4.98 9.99
CA MET A 144 19.97 -5.57 11.08
C MET A 144 18.48 -5.36 10.78
N ALA A 145 17.80 -6.46 10.48
CA ALA A 145 16.41 -6.38 10.05
C ALA A 145 15.55 -5.98 11.25
N VAL A 146 14.93 -4.83 11.16
CA VAL A 146 13.86 -4.42 12.06
C VAL A 146 12.71 -5.42 11.89
N MET A 147 12.00 -5.73 12.99
CA MET A 147 10.83 -6.61 12.93
C MET A 147 9.77 -6.07 11.97
N PRO A 148 9.11 -6.93 11.18
CA PRO A 148 8.00 -6.49 10.34
C PRO A 148 6.85 -5.95 11.20
N SER A 149 6.11 -4.98 10.65
CA SER A 149 4.82 -4.63 11.24
C SER A 149 3.75 -5.57 10.72
N ILE A 150 3.14 -6.35 11.58
CA ILE A 150 2.02 -7.25 11.25
C ILE A 150 0.73 -6.64 11.80
N ILE A 151 -0.22 -6.33 10.92
CA ILE A 151 -1.41 -5.55 11.23
C ILE A 151 -2.66 -6.36 10.88
N ASP A 152 -3.54 -6.54 11.84
CA ASP A 152 -4.92 -6.99 11.58
C ASP A 152 -5.76 -5.75 11.24
N LEU A 153 -5.90 -5.48 9.94
CA LEU A 153 -6.61 -4.30 9.45
C LEU A 153 -8.07 -4.26 9.93
N ASN A 154 -8.73 -5.42 9.98
CA ASN A 154 -10.12 -5.48 10.44
C ASN A 154 -10.24 -5.10 11.92
N ALA A 155 -9.31 -5.57 12.75
CA ALA A 155 -9.26 -5.21 14.17
C ALA A 155 -8.94 -3.72 14.37
N GLU A 156 -8.04 -3.14 13.56
CA GLU A 156 -7.76 -1.69 13.61
C GLU A 156 -8.95 -0.86 13.15
N LEU A 157 -9.62 -1.26 12.05
CA LEU A 157 -10.82 -0.59 11.56
C LEU A 157 -11.99 -0.64 12.56
N ALA A 158 -12.10 -1.71 13.34
CA ALA A 158 -13.14 -1.83 14.37
C ALA A 158 -12.99 -0.80 15.51
N LYS A 159 -11.80 -0.25 15.71
CA LYS A 159 -11.55 0.82 16.70
C LYS A 159 -11.94 2.21 16.19
N LEU A 160 -12.16 2.36 14.88
CA LEU A 160 -12.45 3.66 14.26
C LEU A 160 -13.94 3.89 14.15
N THR A 161 -14.35 5.14 14.39
CA THR A 161 -15.71 5.62 14.20
C THR A 161 -15.82 6.50 12.95
N MET A 162 -17.00 6.49 12.29
CA MET A 162 -17.23 7.34 11.13
C MET A 162 -17.33 8.83 11.56
N PHE A 163 -16.40 9.66 11.10
CA PHE A 163 -16.49 11.10 11.25
C PHE A 163 -17.42 11.69 10.17
N ARG A 164 -18.57 12.22 10.57
CA ARG A 164 -19.55 12.82 9.66
C ARG A 164 -19.42 14.34 9.66
N GLY A 165 -19.65 14.93 8.49
CA GLY A 165 -19.57 16.38 8.31
C GLY A 165 -18.14 16.92 8.22
N ARG A 166 -17.19 16.11 7.71
CA ARG A 166 -15.83 16.57 7.42
C ARG A 166 -15.86 17.76 6.46
N THR A 167 -15.08 18.79 6.79
CA THR A 167 -14.85 19.96 5.94
C THR A 167 -13.33 20.15 5.76
N PRO A 168 -12.88 20.97 4.80
CA PRO A 168 -11.47 21.32 4.66
C PRO A 168 -10.85 21.92 5.93
N GLN A 169 -11.63 22.56 6.78
CA GLN A 169 -11.21 23.17 8.05
C GLN A 169 -11.18 22.19 9.22
N SER A 170 -11.64 20.94 9.02
CA SER A 170 -11.68 19.95 10.10
C SER A 170 -10.28 19.62 10.60
N THR A 171 -10.04 19.89 11.88
CA THR A 171 -8.76 19.68 12.55
C THR A 171 -8.52 18.21 12.91
N MET A 172 -7.30 17.90 13.36
CA MET A 172 -7.00 16.58 13.92
C MET A 172 -7.84 16.27 15.17
N ALA A 173 -8.20 17.30 15.96
CA ALA A 173 -9.06 17.14 17.12
C ALA A 173 -10.48 16.73 16.74
N ASP A 174 -11.05 17.36 15.69
CA ASP A 174 -12.37 17.02 15.18
C ASP A 174 -12.44 15.58 14.65
N ARG A 175 -11.34 15.10 14.07
CA ARG A 175 -11.22 13.75 13.48
C ARG A 175 -10.80 12.67 14.47
N LYS A 176 -10.71 13.00 15.77
CA LYS A 176 -10.30 12.05 16.81
C LYS A 176 -11.15 10.78 16.78
N GLY A 177 -10.50 9.61 16.72
CA GLY A 177 -11.15 8.30 16.67
C GLY A 177 -11.65 7.87 15.28
N SER A 178 -11.52 8.71 14.24
CA SER A 178 -11.91 8.35 12.88
C SER A 178 -10.71 8.02 11.98
N ALA A 179 -9.51 8.28 12.44
CA ALA A 179 -8.27 7.94 11.77
C ALA A 179 -7.31 7.26 12.74
N GLY A 180 -6.57 6.27 12.26
CA GLY A 180 -5.57 5.52 12.99
C GLY A 180 -4.30 5.31 12.16
N ARG A 181 -3.13 5.55 12.79
CA ARG A 181 -1.86 5.15 12.22
C ARG A 181 -1.69 3.65 12.42
N LEU A 182 -1.48 2.91 11.34
CA LEU A 182 -1.32 1.46 11.34
C LEU A 182 0.16 1.06 11.52
N ALA A 183 1.05 1.71 10.76
CA ALA A 183 2.49 1.48 10.83
C ALA A 183 3.28 2.67 10.26
N SER A 184 4.59 2.71 10.53
CA SER A 184 5.52 3.43 9.68
C SER A 184 5.67 2.67 8.36
N TYR A 185 5.78 3.39 7.26
CA TYR A 185 6.00 2.84 5.94
C TYR A 185 6.85 3.80 5.14
N ARG A 186 8.06 3.37 4.80
CA ARG A 186 9.06 4.21 4.11
C ARG A 186 9.26 5.56 4.82
N ASP A 187 9.14 6.67 4.10
CA ASP A 187 9.24 8.06 4.56
C ASP A 187 7.93 8.63 5.13
N GLY A 188 6.94 7.79 5.40
CA GLY A 188 5.62 8.20 5.84
C GLY A 188 4.90 7.21 6.75
N ALA A 189 3.62 7.05 6.51
CA ALA A 189 2.78 6.18 7.32
C ALA A 189 1.73 5.43 6.50
N LEU A 190 1.45 4.21 6.95
CA LEU A 190 0.23 3.50 6.60
C LEU A 190 -0.85 3.94 7.59
N THR A 191 -1.99 4.42 7.09
CA THR A 191 -3.11 4.90 7.92
C THR A 191 -4.43 4.32 7.46
N ALA A 192 -5.41 4.26 8.37
CA ALA A 192 -6.80 3.96 8.06
C ALA A 192 -7.68 5.11 8.50
N THR A 193 -8.71 5.45 7.71
CA THR A 193 -9.60 6.58 7.99
C THR A 193 -11.04 6.24 7.62
N LYS A 194 -12.00 6.73 8.44
CA LYS A 194 -13.44 6.67 8.17
C LYS A 194 -14.04 8.05 8.20
N PHE A 195 -14.61 8.53 7.10
CA PHE A 195 -15.25 9.84 7.09
C PHE A 195 -16.38 9.96 6.07
N ALA A 196 -17.28 10.93 6.31
CA ALA A 196 -18.20 11.50 5.34
C ALA A 196 -18.06 13.02 5.34
N GLY A 197 -18.10 13.62 4.16
CA GLY A 197 -17.88 15.05 3.94
C GLY A 197 -16.72 15.31 2.97
N LYS A 198 -16.18 16.51 3.00
CA LYS A 198 -15.16 17.00 2.07
C LYS A 198 -13.82 17.19 2.81
N GLY A 199 -12.74 16.59 2.29
CA GLY A 199 -11.38 16.79 2.80
C GLY A 199 -10.77 18.12 2.35
N HIS A 200 -9.67 18.49 2.98
CA HIS A 200 -8.79 19.55 2.50
C HIS A 200 -8.02 19.10 1.25
N TRP A 201 -7.52 20.06 0.49
CA TRP A 201 -6.51 19.76 -0.53
C TRP A 201 -5.18 19.42 0.14
N GLU A 202 -4.54 18.37 -0.35
CA GLU A 202 -3.22 17.94 0.12
C GLU A 202 -2.32 17.54 -1.04
N SER A 203 -1.01 17.62 -0.84
CA SER A 203 0.03 17.24 -1.79
C SER A 203 1.22 16.63 -1.05
N HIS A 204 1.83 15.61 -1.63
CA HIS A 204 2.96 14.89 -1.03
C HIS A 204 4.18 14.99 -1.94
N LEU A 205 5.19 15.75 -1.50
CA LEU A 205 6.40 16.01 -2.29
C LEU A 205 7.44 14.88 -2.22
N ALA A 206 7.32 13.98 -1.25
CA ALA A 206 8.28 12.91 -1.02
C ALA A 206 8.04 11.66 -1.88
N GLY A 207 6.84 11.51 -2.50
CA GLY A 207 6.54 10.37 -3.37
C GLY A 207 5.06 10.22 -3.66
N ASP A 208 4.73 9.17 -4.43
CA ASP A 208 3.35 8.82 -4.73
C ASP A 208 2.61 8.38 -3.46
N GLU A 209 1.33 8.68 -3.38
CA GLU A 209 0.44 8.15 -2.36
C GLU A 209 -0.38 6.98 -2.91
N LEU A 210 -0.46 5.91 -2.12
CA LEU A 210 -1.33 4.76 -2.39
C LEU A 210 -2.61 4.90 -1.56
N ILE A 211 -3.76 4.79 -2.21
CA ILE A 211 -5.09 4.81 -1.59
C ILE A 211 -5.83 3.52 -1.94
N HIS A 212 -6.39 2.83 -0.95
CA HIS A 212 -7.27 1.67 -1.15
C HIS A 212 -8.62 1.95 -0.48
N ILE A 213 -9.69 1.97 -1.26
CA ILE A 213 -11.06 2.09 -0.74
C ILE A 213 -11.50 0.72 -0.23
N LEU A 214 -11.71 0.62 1.09
CA LEU A 214 -12.07 -0.62 1.77
C LEU A 214 -13.58 -0.80 1.86
N ASP A 215 -14.32 0.31 2.04
CA ASP A 215 -15.78 0.30 2.12
C ASP A 215 -16.35 1.68 1.71
N GLY A 216 -17.56 1.69 1.19
CA GLY A 216 -18.22 2.91 0.74
C GLY A 216 -17.73 3.44 -0.60
N THR A 217 -17.94 4.75 -0.79
CA THR A 217 -17.61 5.45 -2.05
C THR A 217 -17.07 6.83 -1.75
N ALA A 218 -16.05 7.24 -2.50
CA ALA A 218 -15.52 8.59 -2.47
C ALA A 218 -15.23 9.12 -3.87
N THR A 219 -15.32 10.42 -4.05
CA THR A 219 -14.80 11.12 -5.21
C THR A 219 -13.41 11.64 -4.87
N LEU A 220 -12.41 11.22 -5.65
CA LEU A 220 -11.08 11.80 -5.67
C LEU A 220 -11.09 12.97 -6.65
N GLU A 221 -10.82 14.17 -6.16
CA GLU A 221 -10.51 15.33 -6.99
C GLU A 221 -9.01 15.53 -7.02
N ILE A 222 -8.43 15.68 -8.20
CA ILE A 222 -6.98 15.81 -8.39
C ILE A 222 -6.62 16.79 -9.50
N VAL A 223 -5.59 17.60 -9.25
CA VAL A 223 -5.00 18.48 -10.23
C VAL A 223 -4.05 17.68 -11.12
N CYS A 224 -4.46 17.43 -12.35
CA CYS A 224 -3.59 16.92 -13.40
C CYS A 224 -2.79 18.05 -14.06
N ASP A 225 -1.92 17.72 -15.02
CA ASP A 225 -0.94 18.67 -15.60
C ASP A 225 -1.58 19.97 -16.10
N ASP A 226 -2.66 19.88 -16.90
CA ASP A 226 -3.35 21.03 -17.47
C ASP A 226 -4.86 20.99 -17.22
N GLY A 227 -5.49 22.17 -17.19
CA GLY A 227 -6.93 22.31 -16.99
C GLY A 227 -7.38 22.28 -15.53
N PRO A 228 -8.70 22.30 -15.29
CA PRO A 228 -9.26 22.26 -13.92
C PRO A 228 -9.03 20.89 -13.28
N PRO A 229 -9.16 20.80 -11.94
CA PRO A 229 -9.13 19.52 -11.24
C PRO A 229 -10.10 18.50 -11.85
N LYS A 230 -9.66 17.26 -12.00
CA LYS A 230 -10.47 16.14 -12.48
C LYS A 230 -11.03 15.34 -11.33
N SER A 231 -12.19 14.75 -11.52
CA SER A 231 -12.89 13.94 -10.51
C SER A 231 -12.97 12.48 -10.94
N PHE A 232 -12.65 11.58 -10.03
CA PHE A 232 -12.73 10.13 -10.20
C PHE A 232 -13.56 9.52 -9.07
N VAL A 233 -14.60 8.78 -9.43
CA VAL A 233 -15.41 8.06 -8.44
C VAL A 233 -14.74 6.74 -8.10
N LEU A 234 -14.40 6.56 -6.84
CA LEU A 234 -13.80 5.34 -6.28
C LEU A 234 -14.81 4.66 -5.35
N ARG A 235 -14.89 3.34 -5.45
CA ARG A 235 -15.75 2.50 -4.60
C ARG A 235 -14.93 1.38 -3.95
N ALA A 236 -15.54 0.68 -3.00
CA ALA A 236 -14.91 -0.45 -2.31
C ALA A 236 -14.24 -1.42 -3.30
N GLY A 237 -12.99 -1.81 -3.00
CA GLY A 237 -12.14 -2.64 -3.85
C GLY A 237 -11.40 -1.87 -4.95
N MET A 238 -11.51 -0.54 -5.01
CA MET A 238 -10.71 0.28 -5.92
C MET A 238 -9.48 0.87 -5.25
N ILE A 239 -8.44 1.03 -6.05
CA ILE A 239 -7.17 1.62 -5.65
C ILE A 239 -6.91 2.85 -6.52
N ALA A 240 -6.33 3.89 -5.89
CA ALA A 240 -5.73 5.00 -6.59
C ALA A 240 -4.25 5.12 -6.22
N VAL A 241 -3.41 5.45 -7.20
CA VAL A 241 -2.04 5.92 -6.98
C VAL A 241 -2.00 7.36 -7.41
N ASN A 242 -1.90 8.27 -6.43
CA ASN A 242 -1.74 9.70 -6.67
C ASN A 242 -0.27 10.02 -6.93
N PRO A 243 0.08 10.65 -8.06
CA PRO A 243 1.46 10.99 -8.36
C PRO A 243 2.05 11.99 -7.38
N GLN A 244 3.36 11.85 -7.14
CA GLN A 244 4.15 12.79 -6.33
C GLN A 244 3.87 14.25 -6.71
N GLY A 245 3.58 15.08 -5.72
CA GLY A 245 3.33 16.52 -5.87
C GLY A 245 1.99 16.89 -6.51
N ALA A 246 1.11 15.93 -6.82
CA ALA A 246 -0.22 16.22 -7.33
C ALA A 246 -1.16 16.65 -6.19
N TRP A 247 -1.74 17.84 -6.29
CA TRP A 247 -2.77 18.30 -5.37
C TRP A 247 -4.04 17.45 -5.54
N HIS A 248 -4.55 16.91 -4.45
CA HIS A 248 -5.75 16.09 -4.44
C HIS A 248 -6.55 16.25 -3.15
N ARG A 249 -7.82 15.85 -3.18
CA ARG A 249 -8.70 15.77 -2.01
C ARG A 249 -9.78 14.71 -2.23
N PHE A 250 -10.41 14.29 -1.14
CA PHE A 250 -11.53 13.36 -1.17
C PHE A 250 -12.83 14.00 -0.71
N HIS A 251 -13.92 13.59 -1.36
CA HIS A 251 -15.29 13.87 -0.93
C HIS A 251 -16.11 12.58 -0.89
N SER A 252 -16.87 12.37 0.18
CA SER A 252 -17.80 11.26 0.32
C SER A 252 -19.09 11.74 1.01
N SER A 253 -20.23 11.65 0.33
CA SER A 253 -21.52 12.05 0.90
C SER A 253 -22.05 11.06 1.94
N GLU A 254 -21.92 9.76 1.65
CA GLU A 254 -22.48 8.69 2.48
C GLU A 254 -21.49 8.16 3.52
N GLY A 255 -20.22 8.24 3.22
CA GLY A 255 -19.13 7.74 4.03
C GLY A 255 -18.22 6.78 3.26
N VAL A 256 -16.96 6.82 3.64
CA VAL A 256 -15.91 5.98 3.09
C VAL A 256 -15.00 5.47 4.20
N THR A 257 -14.55 4.24 4.06
CA THR A 257 -13.43 3.66 4.81
C THR A 257 -12.30 3.43 3.83
N LEU A 258 -11.15 4.00 4.10
CA LEU A 258 -9.98 3.85 3.23
C LEU A 258 -8.71 3.62 4.05
N MET A 259 -7.75 3.01 3.40
CA MET A 259 -6.37 2.89 3.85
C MET A 259 -5.48 3.68 2.90
N THR A 260 -4.50 4.40 3.45
CA THR A 260 -3.51 5.12 2.66
C THR A 260 -2.09 4.77 3.10
N ALA A 261 -1.18 4.74 2.13
CA ALA A 261 0.25 4.82 2.37
C ALA A 261 0.71 6.22 1.93
N THR A 262 0.76 7.12 2.91
CA THR A 262 0.93 8.56 2.70
C THR A 262 2.37 8.98 3.01
N PRO A 263 3.10 9.55 2.03
CA PRO A 263 4.42 10.15 2.24
C PRO A 263 4.36 11.37 3.16
N SER A 264 5.44 11.65 3.88
CA SER A 264 5.58 12.82 4.72
C SER A 264 6.79 13.68 4.28
N PRO A 265 6.72 15.00 4.42
CA PRO A 265 5.58 15.79 4.88
C PRO A 265 4.50 15.98 3.82
N SER A 266 3.28 16.36 4.26
CA SER A 266 2.19 16.79 3.38
C SER A 266 2.07 18.32 3.38
N GLU A 267 1.84 18.90 2.21
CA GLU A 267 1.34 20.27 2.11
C GLU A 267 -0.20 20.22 2.15
N VAL A 268 -0.84 21.14 2.85
CA VAL A 268 -2.30 21.16 3.02
C VAL A 268 -2.87 22.56 2.81
N ILE A 269 -4.12 22.64 2.31
CA ILE A 269 -4.89 23.89 2.23
C ILE A 269 -6.17 23.69 3.04
N GLU A 270 -6.25 24.33 4.22
CA GLU A 270 -7.31 24.16 5.21
C GLU A 270 -8.52 25.09 5.00
N PHE A 271 -8.76 25.50 3.76
CA PHE A 271 -9.96 26.26 3.38
C PHE A 271 -10.54 25.75 2.05
N ASP A 272 -11.80 26.05 1.81
CA ASP A 272 -12.49 25.54 0.63
C ASP A 272 -12.17 26.40 -0.60
N VAL A 273 -11.43 25.82 -1.54
CA VAL A 273 -11.15 26.39 -2.87
C VAL A 273 -11.43 25.34 -3.93
N ASP A 274 -11.86 25.76 -5.10
CA ASP A 274 -12.12 24.85 -6.21
C ASP A 274 -10.83 24.36 -6.85
N ASP A 275 -9.80 25.21 -6.94
CA ASP A 275 -8.49 24.88 -7.48
C ASP A 275 -7.39 25.32 -6.50
N PRO A 276 -6.62 24.37 -5.95
CA PRO A 276 -5.59 24.64 -4.96
C PRO A 276 -4.47 25.56 -5.50
N ARG A 277 -4.27 25.60 -6.81
CA ARG A 277 -3.26 26.48 -7.46
C ARG A 277 -3.61 27.97 -7.32
N THR A 278 -4.88 28.29 -7.07
CA THR A 278 -5.33 29.68 -6.86
C THR A 278 -5.10 30.15 -5.42
N ALA A 279 -4.86 29.22 -4.49
CA ALA A 279 -4.56 29.55 -3.10
C ALA A 279 -3.19 30.23 -3.03
N LYS A 280 -3.12 31.37 -2.35
CA LYS A 280 -1.83 31.97 -1.99
C LYS A 280 -1.22 31.08 -0.91
N HIS A 281 -0.18 30.33 -1.26
CA HIS A 281 0.63 29.63 -0.30
C HIS A 281 1.42 30.64 0.51
N GLU A 282 1.01 30.95 1.71
CA GLU A 282 1.93 31.46 2.72
C GLU A 282 2.83 30.29 3.09
N ARG A 283 4.02 30.24 2.49
CA ARG A 283 5.06 29.31 2.91
C ARG A 283 5.47 29.72 4.31
N ALA A 284 5.10 28.92 5.31
CA ALA A 284 5.64 28.99 6.64
C ALA A 284 7.09 28.48 6.67
#